data_eea1b4df12506ee38ada6f03e54dd78b
#
_entry.id   eea1b4df12506ee38ada6f03e54dd78b
#
_cell.length_a   1.000
_cell.length_b   1.000
_cell.length_c   1.000
_cell.angle_alpha   90.00
_cell.angle_beta   90.00
_cell.angle_gamma   90.00
#
_symmetry.space_group_name_H-M   'P 1'
#
loop_
_entity.id
_entity.type
_entity.pdbx_description
1 polymer ?
#
loop_
_entity_poly.entity_id
_entity_poly.type
_entity_poly.pdbx_seq_one_letter_code
_entity_poly.pdbx_strand_id
1 'polypeptide(L)'
;MKFENLPIYRCPISCDILELEESSVEIVNGKITEGVLFSKTSGKRYFIKNGLVDFITPEQEIKGAAFARNYYSEIAKTYDENVHITFELYRENELDIRNRMIDLLELKSDYKVLEVSAGTGKDSELIASRLNKQGALWVLDISPDMLSYNIDRLKSVDVPVEHVVASACALPFNDNSFDALYCFAGVGHFPDLPKGLKEMARVVKPGGKVVFCEKNVPEWLRETEYGKICINNNPMFADPVPLKYIPVEARNVGVRWINGNVHYVFDYTVAEGEPVGNFNMEMPGPRGGSFNTRYFGKLEGVTSETKQIAIEAQKLTGKSMHQWLDEIIKRESEIILKKGK
;
A
#
# COMPACT_ATOMS: atom_id res chain seq x y z
N MET A 1 -19.09 1.48 -12.68
CA MET A 1 -18.86 0.41 -11.68
C MET A 1 -19.60 -0.85 -12.08
N LYS A 2 -18.97 -2.03 -12.09
CA LYS A 2 -19.69 -3.30 -12.33
C LYS A 2 -20.35 -3.79 -11.05
N PHE A 3 -21.58 -4.30 -11.18
CA PHE A 3 -22.33 -4.83 -10.02
C PHE A 3 -21.60 -5.99 -9.33
N GLU A 4 -20.97 -6.87 -10.09
CA GLU A 4 -20.20 -8.02 -9.59
C GLU A 4 -18.97 -7.63 -8.73
N ASN A 5 -18.49 -6.40 -8.87
CA ASN A 5 -17.34 -5.87 -8.14
C ASN A 5 -17.74 -5.16 -6.82
N LEU A 6 -19.05 -5.00 -6.57
CA LEU A 6 -19.53 -4.35 -5.33
C LEU A 6 -18.95 -4.96 -4.04
N PRO A 7 -18.80 -6.30 -3.91
CA PRO A 7 -18.26 -6.90 -2.70
C PRO A 7 -16.80 -6.54 -2.37
N ILE A 8 -16.03 -5.99 -3.30
CA ILE A 8 -14.63 -5.59 -3.03
C ILE A 8 -14.56 -4.27 -2.27
N TYR A 9 -15.62 -3.44 -2.35
CA TYR A 9 -15.62 -2.10 -1.78
C TYR A 9 -15.98 -2.10 -0.29
N ARG A 10 -15.33 -1.20 0.45
CA ARG A 10 -15.54 -0.93 1.87
C ARG A 10 -15.65 0.56 2.12
N CYS A 11 -16.33 0.91 3.19
CA CYS A 11 -16.35 2.28 3.67
C CYS A 11 -14.93 2.71 4.09
N PRO A 12 -14.36 3.79 3.52
CA PRO A 12 -13.00 4.23 3.86
C PRO A 12 -12.88 4.81 5.29
N ILE A 13 -14.00 4.99 6.00
CA ILE A 13 -14.04 5.53 7.37
C ILE A 13 -14.18 4.42 8.40
N SER A 14 -15.14 3.54 8.22
CA SER A 14 -15.53 2.49 9.19
C SER A 14 -15.12 1.08 8.76
N CYS A 15 -14.60 0.91 7.56
CA CYS A 15 -14.16 -0.36 6.97
C CYS A 15 -15.25 -1.44 6.84
N ASP A 16 -16.53 -1.10 7.06
CA ASP A 16 -17.65 -2.02 6.86
C ASP A 16 -18.07 -2.17 5.40
N ILE A 17 -18.84 -3.20 5.14
CA ILE A 17 -19.43 -3.48 3.83
C ILE A 17 -20.33 -2.33 3.41
N LEU A 18 -20.25 -1.92 2.16
CA LEU A 18 -21.15 -0.95 1.57
C LEU A 18 -22.34 -1.65 0.95
N GLU A 19 -23.54 -1.10 1.22
CA GLU A 19 -24.78 -1.54 0.63
C GLU A 19 -25.21 -0.58 -0.48
N LEU A 20 -25.82 -1.11 -1.54
CA LEU A 20 -26.37 -0.32 -2.62
C LEU A 20 -27.83 0.06 -2.27
N GLU A 21 -28.18 1.34 -2.30
CA GLU A 21 -29.57 1.80 -2.10
C GLU A 21 -30.40 1.50 -3.35
N GLU A 22 -31.28 0.50 -3.28
CA GLU A 22 -32.08 0.00 -4.42
C GLU A 22 -32.96 1.07 -5.07
N SER A 23 -33.42 2.07 -4.32
CA SER A 23 -34.30 3.12 -4.82
C SER A 23 -33.65 4.15 -5.76
N SER A 24 -32.32 4.12 -5.87
CA SER A 24 -31.55 5.13 -6.60
C SER A 24 -30.63 4.52 -7.69
N VAL A 25 -30.84 3.26 -8.07
CA VAL A 25 -29.90 2.53 -8.95
C VAL A 25 -30.33 2.56 -10.39
N GLU A 26 -29.45 2.98 -11.28
CA GLU A 26 -29.55 2.77 -12.70
C GLU A 26 -28.45 1.79 -13.17
N ILE A 27 -28.85 0.73 -13.87
CA ILE A 27 -27.91 -0.28 -14.40
C ILE A 27 -28.03 -0.34 -15.91
N VAL A 28 -26.92 -0.07 -16.60
CA VAL A 28 -26.82 -0.17 -18.06
C VAL A 28 -25.75 -1.21 -18.41
N ASN A 29 -26.12 -2.23 -19.17
CA ASN A 29 -25.21 -3.31 -19.60
C ASN A 29 -24.40 -3.96 -18.45
N GLY A 30 -25.05 -4.21 -17.29
CA GLY A 30 -24.41 -4.80 -16.11
C GLY A 30 -23.50 -3.86 -15.30
N LYS A 31 -23.48 -2.57 -15.67
CA LYS A 31 -22.75 -1.52 -14.94
C LYS A 31 -23.74 -0.61 -14.22
N ILE A 32 -23.47 -0.30 -12.96
CA ILE A 32 -24.17 0.72 -12.20
C ILE A 32 -23.68 2.07 -12.72
N THR A 33 -24.56 2.82 -13.37
CA THR A 33 -24.26 4.17 -13.91
C THR A 33 -24.61 5.25 -12.92
N GLU A 34 -25.74 5.11 -12.22
CA GLU A 34 -26.15 6.00 -11.15
C GLU A 34 -26.52 5.16 -9.92
N GLY A 35 -26.26 5.68 -8.72
CA GLY A 35 -26.59 4.99 -7.48
C GLY A 35 -25.95 5.60 -6.24
N VAL A 36 -26.25 5.01 -5.10
CA VAL A 36 -25.68 5.41 -3.81
C VAL A 36 -25.20 4.18 -3.07
N LEU A 37 -23.93 4.18 -2.67
CA LEU A 37 -23.36 3.21 -1.73
C LEU A 37 -23.51 3.78 -0.32
N PHE A 38 -23.94 2.96 0.62
CA PHE A 38 -24.22 3.38 1.99
C PHE A 38 -23.51 2.50 3.00
N SER A 39 -22.90 3.12 4.01
CA SER A 39 -22.32 2.44 5.17
C SER A 39 -23.29 2.55 6.36
N LYS A 40 -23.72 1.42 6.88
CA LYS A 40 -24.59 1.38 8.09
C LYS A 40 -23.85 1.86 9.34
N THR A 41 -22.55 1.57 9.43
CA THR A 41 -21.75 1.87 10.62
C THR A 41 -21.42 3.37 10.71
N SER A 42 -20.96 3.97 9.62
CA SER A 42 -20.60 5.40 9.62
C SER A 42 -21.77 6.33 9.25
N GLY A 43 -22.86 5.80 8.69
CA GLY A 43 -23.95 6.58 8.12
C GLY A 43 -23.59 7.33 6.83
N LYS A 44 -22.41 7.10 6.27
CA LYS A 44 -21.92 7.83 5.08
C LYS A 44 -22.52 7.26 3.80
N ARG A 45 -22.74 8.16 2.85
CA ARG A 45 -23.24 7.87 1.51
C ARG A 45 -22.22 8.31 0.47
N TYR A 46 -21.99 7.45 -0.52
CA TYR A 46 -21.06 7.67 -1.62
C TYR A 46 -21.82 7.58 -2.94
N PHE A 47 -21.77 8.63 -3.72
CA PHE A 47 -22.58 8.74 -4.93
C PHE A 47 -21.84 8.14 -6.12
N ILE A 48 -22.54 7.34 -6.90
CA ILE A 48 -22.10 6.87 -8.21
C ILE A 48 -22.75 7.76 -9.26
N LYS A 49 -21.93 8.39 -10.10
CA LYS A 49 -22.40 9.21 -11.22
C LYS A 49 -21.65 8.81 -12.49
N ASN A 50 -22.37 8.52 -13.57
CA ASN A 50 -21.79 8.03 -14.83
C ASN A 50 -20.87 6.82 -14.62
N GLY A 51 -21.15 5.96 -13.64
CA GLY A 51 -20.36 4.79 -13.32
C GLY A 51 -19.11 5.05 -12.47
N LEU A 52 -18.82 6.30 -12.12
CA LEU A 52 -17.71 6.72 -11.25
C LEU A 52 -18.21 6.94 -9.83
N VAL A 53 -17.61 6.27 -8.86
CA VAL A 53 -17.90 6.47 -7.44
C VAL A 53 -16.87 7.40 -6.81
N ASP A 54 -17.35 8.38 -6.02
CA ASP A 54 -16.51 9.31 -5.26
C ASP A 54 -16.59 8.99 -3.76
N PHE A 55 -15.46 8.53 -3.21
CA PHE A 55 -15.29 8.20 -1.79
C PHE A 55 -14.68 9.34 -0.97
N ILE A 56 -14.39 10.49 -1.57
CA ILE A 56 -13.84 11.62 -0.83
C ILE A 56 -14.93 12.26 0.01
N THR A 57 -14.71 12.31 1.32
CA THR A 57 -15.62 12.96 2.26
C THR A 57 -15.16 14.38 2.58
N PRO A 58 -16.07 15.28 3.02
CA PRO A 58 -15.67 16.63 3.42
C PRO A 58 -14.55 16.66 4.48
N GLU A 59 -14.53 15.68 5.39
CA GLU A 59 -13.50 15.59 6.42
C GLU A 59 -12.12 15.23 5.84
N GLN A 60 -12.09 14.46 4.76
CA GLN A 60 -10.84 14.13 4.05
C GLN A 60 -10.34 15.32 3.23
N GLU A 61 -11.24 16.10 2.63
CA GLU A 61 -10.88 17.32 1.92
C GLU A 61 -10.21 18.34 2.84
N ILE A 62 -10.71 18.54 4.05
CA ILE A 62 -10.13 19.44 5.06
C ILE A 62 -8.70 19.01 5.48
N LYS A 63 -8.40 17.71 5.44
CA LYS A 63 -7.11 17.12 5.89
C LYS A 63 -6.00 17.13 4.85
N GLY A 64 -6.06 17.95 3.81
CA GLY A 64 -4.98 18.11 2.83
C GLY A 64 -5.23 17.45 1.46
N ALA A 65 -6.28 16.64 1.34
CA ALA A 65 -6.68 16.07 0.06
C ALA A 65 -7.18 17.15 -0.94
N ALA A 66 -7.79 18.21 -0.42
CA ALA A 66 -8.34 19.30 -1.24
C ALA A 66 -7.28 20.00 -2.11
N PHE A 67 -6.07 20.21 -1.59
CA PHE A 67 -5.00 20.85 -2.38
C PHE A 67 -4.63 20.00 -3.59
N ALA A 68 -4.35 18.71 -3.39
CA ALA A 68 -3.98 17.82 -4.49
C ALA A 68 -5.14 17.67 -5.50
N ARG A 69 -6.38 17.50 -5.01
CA ARG A 69 -7.58 17.40 -5.85
C ARG A 69 -7.75 18.63 -6.74
N ASN A 70 -7.71 19.83 -6.17
CA ASN A 70 -7.88 21.07 -6.92
C ASN A 70 -6.74 21.30 -7.92
N TYR A 71 -5.49 21.15 -7.46
CA TYR A 71 -4.31 21.34 -8.30
C TYR A 71 -4.32 20.44 -9.53
N TYR A 72 -4.57 19.12 -9.34
CA TYR A 72 -4.61 18.18 -10.45
C TYR A 72 -5.85 18.34 -11.33
N SER A 73 -6.98 18.81 -10.80
CA SER A 73 -8.14 19.18 -11.61
C SER A 73 -7.84 20.37 -12.53
N GLU A 74 -7.14 21.40 -12.03
CA GLU A 74 -6.76 22.59 -12.82
C GLU A 74 -5.82 22.23 -13.98
N ILE A 75 -4.84 21.37 -13.75
CA ILE A 75 -3.82 21.03 -14.76
C ILE A 75 -4.20 19.86 -15.66
N ALA A 76 -5.29 19.13 -15.37
CA ALA A 76 -5.67 17.91 -16.08
C ALA A 76 -5.67 18.05 -17.61
N LYS A 77 -6.18 19.19 -18.10
CA LYS A 77 -6.28 19.48 -19.53
C LYS A 77 -4.93 19.53 -20.25
N THR A 78 -3.89 20.02 -19.59
CA THR A 78 -2.55 20.24 -20.17
C THR A 78 -1.52 19.25 -19.66
N TYR A 79 -1.93 18.33 -18.77
CA TYR A 79 -1.01 17.43 -18.10
C TYR A 79 -0.22 16.55 -19.09
N ASP A 80 -0.92 15.94 -20.03
CA ASP A 80 -0.31 15.05 -21.03
C ASP A 80 0.62 15.76 -22.00
N GLU A 81 0.38 17.05 -22.25
CA GLU A 81 1.24 17.88 -23.10
C GLU A 81 2.62 18.13 -22.46
N ASN A 82 2.71 18.10 -21.13
CA ASN A 82 3.90 18.51 -20.40
C ASN A 82 4.61 17.36 -19.67
N VAL A 83 3.96 16.23 -19.39
CA VAL A 83 4.52 15.18 -18.56
C VAL A 83 5.79 14.54 -19.15
N HIS A 84 5.93 14.52 -20.50
CA HIS A 84 7.14 14.02 -21.18
C HIS A 84 8.42 14.76 -20.77
N ILE A 85 8.31 16.07 -20.42
CA ILE A 85 9.42 16.90 -19.98
C ILE A 85 10.11 16.28 -18.75
N THR A 86 9.35 15.61 -17.88
CA THR A 86 9.88 14.92 -16.68
C THR A 86 10.97 13.89 -17.04
N PHE A 87 10.93 13.33 -18.21
CA PHE A 87 11.88 12.30 -18.67
C PHE A 87 12.95 12.91 -19.60
N GLU A 88 12.57 13.76 -20.53
CA GLU A 88 13.48 14.37 -21.48
C GLU A 88 14.53 15.26 -20.83
N LEU A 89 14.22 15.95 -19.72
CA LEU A 89 15.15 16.71 -18.91
C LEU A 89 16.35 15.88 -18.46
N TYR A 90 16.15 14.58 -18.23
CA TYR A 90 17.18 13.66 -17.79
C TYR A 90 17.69 12.75 -18.91
N ARG A 91 17.33 13.05 -20.18
CA ARG A 91 17.71 12.27 -21.38
C ARG A 91 17.24 10.82 -21.32
N GLU A 92 16.10 10.58 -20.66
CA GLU A 92 15.48 9.27 -20.59
C GLU A 92 14.22 9.23 -21.48
N ASN A 93 13.86 8.02 -21.93
CA ASN A 93 12.61 7.80 -22.66
C ASN A 93 11.48 7.51 -21.69
N GLU A 94 10.37 8.23 -21.80
CA GLU A 94 9.20 8.08 -20.92
C GLU A 94 8.67 6.64 -20.93
N LEU A 95 8.48 6.07 -22.13
CA LEU A 95 7.90 4.75 -22.29
C LEU A 95 8.79 3.65 -21.71
N ASP A 96 10.11 3.77 -21.86
CA ASP A 96 11.08 2.82 -21.32
C ASP A 96 11.09 2.85 -19.79
N ILE A 97 11.07 4.05 -19.19
CA ILE A 97 11.02 4.21 -17.73
C ILE A 97 9.74 3.60 -17.17
N ARG A 98 8.58 3.93 -17.77
CA ARG A 98 7.28 3.40 -17.32
C ARG A 98 7.23 1.87 -17.45
N ASN A 99 7.67 1.31 -18.57
CA ASN A 99 7.71 -0.13 -18.76
C ASN A 99 8.62 -0.82 -17.74
N ARG A 100 9.84 -0.31 -17.50
CA ARG A 100 10.76 -0.86 -16.49
C ARG A 100 10.14 -0.87 -15.08
N MET A 101 9.36 0.13 -14.73
CA MET A 101 8.67 0.15 -13.44
C MET A 101 7.53 -0.86 -13.38
N ILE A 102 6.70 -0.92 -14.42
CA ILE A 102 5.58 -1.85 -14.47
C ILE A 102 6.07 -3.30 -14.50
N ASP A 103 7.22 -3.57 -15.12
CA ASP A 103 7.83 -4.91 -15.15
C ASP A 103 8.21 -5.43 -13.74
N LEU A 104 8.47 -4.52 -12.77
CA LEU A 104 8.71 -4.89 -11.36
C LEU A 104 7.48 -5.50 -10.67
N LEU A 105 6.28 -5.28 -11.20
CA LEU A 105 5.05 -5.89 -10.70
C LEU A 105 4.98 -7.39 -11.01
N GLU A 106 5.78 -7.90 -11.96
CA GLU A 106 5.79 -9.31 -12.38
C GLU A 106 4.36 -9.79 -12.74
N LEU A 107 3.61 -8.97 -13.50
CA LEU A 107 2.20 -9.19 -13.78
C LEU A 107 1.94 -10.50 -14.51
N LYS A 108 0.93 -11.26 -14.04
CA LYS A 108 0.28 -12.29 -14.82
C LYS A 108 -0.97 -11.70 -15.49
N SER A 109 -1.33 -12.24 -16.63
CA SER A 109 -2.41 -11.66 -17.45
C SER A 109 -3.81 -11.71 -16.80
N ASP A 110 -4.00 -12.55 -15.80
CA ASP A 110 -5.25 -12.73 -15.05
C ASP A 110 -5.29 -11.97 -13.71
N TYR A 111 -4.27 -11.15 -13.40
CA TYR A 111 -4.17 -10.43 -12.13
C TYR A 111 -5.23 -9.33 -12.00
N LYS A 112 -5.67 -9.12 -10.76
CA LYS A 112 -6.39 -7.93 -10.32
C LYS A 112 -5.37 -6.90 -9.86
N VAL A 113 -5.24 -5.81 -10.61
CA VAL A 113 -4.25 -4.76 -10.35
C VAL A 113 -4.95 -3.49 -9.86
N LEU A 114 -4.39 -2.85 -8.84
CA LEU A 114 -4.78 -1.52 -8.41
C LEU A 114 -3.70 -0.52 -8.81
N GLU A 115 -4.07 0.50 -9.56
CA GLU A 115 -3.25 1.67 -9.81
C GLU A 115 -3.74 2.82 -8.94
N VAL A 116 -2.83 3.41 -8.15
CA VAL A 116 -3.10 4.54 -7.25
C VAL A 116 -2.43 5.79 -7.80
N SER A 117 -3.12 6.94 -7.74
CA SER A 117 -2.69 8.19 -8.36
C SER A 117 -2.46 8.05 -9.87
N ALA A 118 -3.44 7.44 -10.54
CA ALA A 118 -3.35 7.02 -11.93
C ALA A 118 -3.35 8.17 -12.94
N GLY A 119 -3.79 9.37 -12.52
CA GLY A 119 -3.82 10.56 -13.37
C GLY A 119 -4.61 10.33 -14.66
N THR A 120 -4.02 10.74 -15.79
CA THR A 120 -4.63 10.65 -17.13
C THR A 120 -4.53 9.25 -17.78
N GLY A 121 -3.91 8.27 -17.10
CA GLY A 121 -3.92 6.86 -17.51
C GLY A 121 -2.78 6.41 -18.41
N LYS A 122 -1.66 7.12 -18.49
CA LYS A 122 -0.50 6.68 -19.28
C LYS A 122 0.05 5.33 -18.80
N ASP A 123 0.15 5.12 -17.49
CA ASP A 123 0.55 3.83 -16.92
C ASP A 123 -0.60 2.82 -16.94
N SER A 124 -1.85 3.28 -16.74
CA SER A 124 -3.04 2.44 -16.82
C SER A 124 -3.13 1.69 -18.15
N GLU A 125 -2.86 2.37 -19.27
CA GLU A 125 -2.86 1.78 -20.63
C GLU A 125 -1.78 0.70 -20.76
N LEU A 126 -0.58 0.95 -20.22
CA LEU A 126 0.52 -0.01 -20.24
C LEU A 126 0.24 -1.22 -19.34
N ILE A 127 -0.37 -1.02 -18.17
CA ILE A 127 -0.79 -2.11 -17.29
C ILE A 127 -1.89 -2.93 -17.96
N ALA A 128 -2.92 -2.27 -18.53
CA ALA A 128 -4.00 -2.94 -19.22
C ALA A 128 -3.51 -3.79 -20.39
N SER A 129 -2.48 -3.34 -21.12
CA SER A 129 -1.89 -4.11 -22.23
C SER A 129 -1.23 -5.43 -21.80
N ARG A 130 -0.90 -5.60 -20.53
CA ARG A 130 -0.32 -6.82 -19.95
C ARG A 130 -1.37 -7.76 -19.36
N LEU A 131 -2.63 -7.33 -19.27
CA LEU A 131 -3.73 -8.12 -18.73
C LEU A 131 -4.63 -8.66 -19.86
N ASN A 132 -5.42 -9.66 -19.54
CA ASN A 132 -6.43 -10.23 -20.41
C ASN A 132 -7.84 -10.07 -19.81
N LYS A 133 -8.86 -10.67 -20.42
CA LYS A 133 -10.27 -10.57 -19.98
C LYS A 133 -10.55 -11.24 -18.65
N GLN A 134 -9.68 -12.11 -18.16
CA GLN A 134 -9.76 -12.74 -16.83
C GLN A 134 -9.14 -11.86 -15.73
N GLY A 135 -8.20 -10.98 -16.10
CA GLY A 135 -7.68 -9.95 -15.24
C GLY A 135 -8.60 -8.74 -15.12
N ALA A 136 -8.23 -7.80 -14.28
CA ALA A 136 -8.95 -6.54 -14.14
C ALA A 136 -8.04 -5.43 -13.60
N LEU A 137 -8.32 -4.19 -13.98
CA LEU A 137 -7.59 -3.01 -13.54
C LEU A 137 -8.55 -2.08 -12.76
N TRP A 138 -8.19 -1.79 -11.51
CA TRP A 138 -8.80 -0.70 -10.75
C TRP A 138 -7.89 0.52 -10.84
N VAL A 139 -8.49 1.63 -11.24
CA VAL A 139 -7.82 2.91 -11.47
C VAL A 139 -8.33 3.91 -10.44
N LEU A 140 -7.45 4.35 -9.56
CA LEU A 140 -7.79 5.26 -8.48
C LEU A 140 -7.02 6.57 -8.61
N ASP A 141 -7.74 7.67 -8.54
CA ASP A 141 -7.16 9.01 -8.41
C ASP A 141 -8.03 9.87 -7.47
N ILE A 142 -7.44 10.92 -6.93
CA ILE A 142 -8.14 11.89 -6.08
C ILE A 142 -8.91 12.91 -6.93
N SER A 143 -8.47 13.16 -8.17
CA SER A 143 -9.05 14.10 -9.11
C SER A 143 -10.01 13.40 -10.09
N PRO A 144 -11.32 13.71 -10.05
CA PRO A 144 -12.27 13.20 -11.04
C PRO A 144 -11.96 13.70 -12.45
N ASP A 145 -11.35 14.89 -12.59
CA ASP A 145 -10.99 15.45 -13.90
C ASP A 145 -9.85 14.64 -14.53
N MET A 146 -8.83 14.25 -13.75
CA MET A 146 -7.79 13.33 -14.21
C MET A 146 -8.40 12.00 -14.67
N LEU A 147 -9.31 11.42 -13.88
CA LEU A 147 -9.98 10.18 -14.25
C LEU A 147 -10.85 10.31 -15.51
N SER A 148 -11.37 11.48 -15.84
CA SER A 148 -12.13 11.66 -17.09
C SER A 148 -11.25 11.41 -18.31
N TYR A 149 -10.00 11.88 -18.31
CA TYR A 149 -9.02 11.59 -19.38
C TYR A 149 -8.60 10.11 -19.37
N ASN A 150 -8.46 9.52 -18.20
CA ASN A 150 -8.15 8.09 -18.04
C ASN A 150 -9.26 7.21 -18.61
N ILE A 151 -10.52 7.51 -18.32
CA ILE A 151 -11.70 6.82 -18.88
C ILE A 151 -11.67 6.87 -20.41
N ASP A 152 -11.42 8.04 -20.98
CA ASP A 152 -11.34 8.21 -22.42
C ASP A 152 -10.19 7.42 -23.06
N ARG A 153 -9.03 7.39 -22.39
CA ARG A 153 -7.85 6.62 -22.83
C ARG A 153 -8.11 5.13 -22.83
N LEU A 154 -8.80 4.61 -21.80
CA LEU A 154 -9.03 3.18 -21.61
C LEU A 154 -10.33 2.66 -22.23
N LYS A 155 -11.11 3.49 -22.94
CA LYS A 155 -12.42 3.09 -23.49
C LYS A 155 -12.36 1.93 -24.49
N SER A 156 -11.22 1.72 -25.16
CA SER A 156 -11.02 0.68 -26.17
C SER A 156 -10.24 -0.54 -25.70
N VAL A 157 -9.83 -0.59 -24.40
CA VAL A 157 -9.12 -1.77 -23.89
C VAL A 157 -10.10 -2.92 -23.62
N ASP A 158 -9.66 -4.15 -23.89
CA ASP A 158 -10.48 -5.37 -23.70
C ASP A 158 -10.55 -5.83 -22.24
N VAL A 159 -9.69 -5.30 -21.37
CA VAL A 159 -9.61 -5.63 -19.94
C VAL A 159 -10.74 -4.94 -19.19
N PRO A 160 -11.37 -5.61 -18.20
CA PRO A 160 -12.27 -4.94 -17.26
C PRO A 160 -11.57 -3.82 -16.50
N VAL A 161 -12.07 -2.59 -16.59
CA VAL A 161 -11.54 -1.43 -15.86
C VAL A 161 -12.62 -0.84 -14.97
N GLU A 162 -12.23 -0.55 -13.72
CA GLU A 162 -13.04 0.16 -12.72
C GLU A 162 -12.34 1.48 -12.32
N HIS A 163 -13.06 2.59 -12.37
CA HIS A 163 -12.54 3.91 -11.99
C HIS A 163 -13.12 4.34 -10.64
N VAL A 164 -12.28 4.88 -9.76
CA VAL A 164 -12.65 5.22 -8.38
C VAL A 164 -12.00 6.54 -7.97
N VAL A 165 -12.80 7.48 -7.48
CA VAL A 165 -12.27 8.68 -6.83
C VAL A 165 -12.10 8.40 -5.36
N ALA A 166 -10.85 8.38 -4.87
CA ALA A 166 -10.56 8.14 -3.46
C ALA A 166 -9.19 8.67 -3.05
N SER A 167 -8.96 8.72 -1.73
CA SER A 167 -7.65 9.01 -1.15
C SER A 167 -6.84 7.72 -0.98
N ALA A 168 -5.57 7.74 -1.35
CA ALA A 168 -4.63 6.67 -1.08
C ALA A 168 -4.45 6.38 0.42
N CYS A 169 -4.72 7.38 1.29
CA CYS A 169 -4.67 7.21 2.74
C CYS A 169 -5.93 6.57 3.35
N ALA A 170 -6.93 6.22 2.53
CA ALA A 170 -8.16 5.56 2.95
C ALA A 170 -8.76 4.82 1.75
N LEU A 171 -8.11 3.74 1.33
CA LEU A 171 -8.50 2.96 0.17
C LEU A 171 -9.84 2.24 0.42
N PRO A 172 -10.84 2.43 -0.43
CA PRO A 172 -12.18 1.89 -0.23
C PRO A 172 -12.30 0.43 -0.65
N PHE A 173 -11.33 -0.41 -0.27
CA PHE A 173 -11.26 -1.81 -0.67
C PHE A 173 -11.00 -2.72 0.53
N ASN A 174 -11.46 -3.97 0.40
CA ASN A 174 -11.12 -5.04 1.35
C ASN A 174 -9.62 -5.25 1.44
N ASP A 175 -9.20 -5.82 2.57
CA ASP A 175 -7.87 -6.40 2.70
C ASP A 175 -7.67 -7.50 1.65
N ASN A 176 -6.43 -7.65 1.16
CA ASN A 176 -6.04 -8.76 0.28
C ASN A 176 -6.90 -8.87 -1.00
N SER A 177 -7.28 -7.74 -1.60
CA SER A 177 -8.15 -7.69 -2.78
C SER A 177 -7.41 -7.79 -4.10
N PHE A 178 -6.17 -7.31 -4.15
CA PHE A 178 -5.39 -7.16 -5.39
C PHE A 178 -4.16 -8.05 -5.41
N ASP A 179 -3.79 -8.50 -6.60
CA ASP A 179 -2.58 -9.30 -6.83
C ASP A 179 -1.34 -8.41 -6.97
N ALA A 180 -1.53 -7.16 -7.41
CA ALA A 180 -0.46 -6.17 -7.52
C ALA A 180 -1.01 -4.74 -7.35
N LEU A 181 -0.14 -3.82 -6.89
CA LEU A 181 -0.43 -2.40 -6.77
C LEU A 181 0.70 -1.56 -7.34
N TYR A 182 0.33 -0.54 -8.08
CA TYR A 182 1.23 0.41 -8.72
C TYR A 182 0.90 1.85 -8.34
N CYS A 183 1.93 2.69 -8.11
CA CYS A 183 1.77 4.13 -7.88
C CYS A 183 2.97 4.89 -8.43
N PHE A 184 2.76 5.66 -9.50
CA PHE A 184 3.81 6.49 -10.10
C PHE A 184 3.67 7.95 -9.63
N ALA A 185 4.72 8.46 -8.95
CA ALA A 185 4.88 9.87 -8.56
C ALA A 185 3.66 10.49 -7.83
N GLY A 186 2.97 9.69 -7.01
CA GLY A 186 1.80 10.12 -6.23
C GLY A 186 2.04 10.20 -4.72
N VAL A 187 2.99 9.39 -4.21
CA VAL A 187 3.19 9.25 -2.76
C VAL A 187 3.66 10.53 -2.07
N GLY A 188 4.36 11.42 -2.78
CA GLY A 188 4.79 12.72 -2.27
C GLY A 188 3.62 13.70 -1.97
N HIS A 189 2.45 13.41 -2.49
CA HIS A 189 1.23 14.20 -2.27
C HIS A 189 0.27 13.57 -1.26
N PHE A 190 0.63 12.44 -0.64
CA PHE A 190 -0.19 11.82 0.39
C PHE A 190 -0.20 12.68 1.66
N PRO A 191 -1.37 13.09 2.16
CA PRO A 191 -1.46 13.91 3.37
C PRO A 191 -0.95 13.18 4.62
N ASP A 192 -0.92 11.85 4.60
CA ASP A 192 -0.39 10.97 5.63
C ASP A 192 0.34 9.81 4.94
N LEU A 193 1.61 10.03 4.61
CA LEU A 193 2.43 9.06 3.89
C LEU A 193 2.52 7.69 4.59
N PRO A 194 2.78 7.60 5.91
CA PRO A 194 2.78 6.32 6.61
C PRO A 194 1.47 5.54 6.45
N LYS A 195 0.34 6.24 6.57
CA LYS A 195 -0.98 5.64 6.42
C LYS A 195 -1.23 5.19 4.99
N GLY A 196 -0.86 5.99 3.99
CA GLY A 196 -1.00 5.63 2.58
C GLY A 196 -0.20 4.37 2.22
N LEU A 197 1.06 4.28 2.64
CA LEU A 197 1.89 3.10 2.41
C LEU A 197 1.32 1.84 3.10
N LYS A 198 0.77 1.98 4.31
CA LYS A 198 0.10 0.89 5.02
C LYS A 198 -1.18 0.44 4.29
N GLU A 199 -1.99 1.36 3.80
CA GLU A 199 -3.18 1.06 3.00
C GLU A 199 -2.82 0.32 1.70
N MET A 200 -1.75 0.76 1.01
CA MET A 200 -1.27 0.09 -0.19
C MET A 200 -0.88 -1.37 0.08
N ALA A 201 -0.21 -1.65 1.20
CA ALA A 201 0.11 -3.02 1.60
C ALA A 201 -1.15 -3.81 2.02
N ARG A 202 -2.08 -3.20 2.77
CA ARG A 202 -3.30 -3.85 3.27
C ARG A 202 -4.18 -4.43 2.16
N VAL A 203 -4.33 -3.69 1.07
CA VAL A 203 -5.22 -4.10 -0.03
C VAL A 203 -4.61 -5.13 -0.96
N VAL A 204 -3.30 -5.37 -0.88
CA VAL A 204 -2.59 -6.36 -1.69
C VAL A 204 -2.53 -7.70 -0.96
N LYS A 205 -2.77 -8.78 -1.68
CA LYS A 205 -2.71 -10.16 -1.15
C LYS A 205 -1.31 -10.52 -0.69
N PRO A 206 -1.16 -11.37 0.33
CA PRO A 206 0.12 -12.04 0.59
C PRO A 206 0.67 -12.71 -0.66
N GLY A 207 1.95 -12.46 -0.97
CA GLY A 207 2.60 -12.86 -2.22
C GLY A 207 2.45 -11.86 -3.38
N GLY A 208 1.57 -10.88 -3.26
CA GLY A 208 1.38 -9.83 -4.28
C GLY A 208 2.50 -8.78 -4.23
N LYS A 209 2.63 -8.02 -5.30
CA LYS A 209 3.67 -7.00 -5.50
C LYS A 209 3.13 -5.59 -5.32
N VAL A 210 3.94 -4.74 -4.69
CA VAL A 210 3.71 -3.28 -4.65
C VAL A 210 4.91 -2.59 -5.28
N VAL A 211 4.65 -1.67 -6.21
CA VAL A 211 5.67 -0.81 -6.83
C VAL A 211 5.22 0.63 -6.72
N PHE A 212 6.07 1.48 -6.17
CA PHE A 212 5.81 2.91 -6.14
C PHE A 212 7.08 3.74 -6.33
N CYS A 213 6.92 4.95 -6.83
CA CYS A 213 8.04 5.87 -6.96
C CYS A 213 7.66 7.31 -6.58
N GLU A 214 8.70 8.11 -6.31
CA GLU A 214 8.56 9.56 -6.16
C GLU A 214 9.90 10.27 -6.45
N LYS A 215 9.82 11.57 -6.63
CA LYS A 215 10.96 12.46 -6.83
C LYS A 215 11.89 12.44 -5.63
N ASN A 216 13.19 12.33 -5.87
CA ASN A 216 14.22 12.45 -4.86
C ASN A 216 15.60 12.49 -5.52
N VAL A 217 16.41 13.47 -5.19
CA VAL A 217 17.85 13.44 -5.44
C VAL A 217 18.51 12.66 -4.31
N PRO A 218 19.20 11.54 -4.60
CA PRO A 218 19.82 10.73 -3.57
C PRO A 218 20.95 11.48 -2.87
N GLU A 219 21.24 11.12 -1.62
CA GLU A 219 22.17 11.83 -0.75
C GLU A 219 23.55 12.07 -1.40
N TRP A 220 24.09 11.08 -2.15
CA TRP A 220 25.39 11.20 -2.80
C TRP A 220 25.45 12.19 -3.97
N LEU A 221 24.30 12.67 -4.49
CA LEU A 221 24.23 13.66 -5.56
C LEU A 221 23.86 15.07 -5.06
N ARG A 222 23.37 15.23 -3.82
CA ARG A 222 22.85 16.50 -3.31
C ARG A 222 23.84 17.63 -3.34
N GLU A 223 25.12 17.35 -3.07
CA GLU A 223 26.18 18.35 -3.08
C GLU A 223 26.77 18.64 -4.47
N THR A 224 26.42 17.87 -5.49
CA THR A 224 26.82 18.13 -6.88
C THR A 224 26.06 19.31 -7.46
N GLU A 225 26.57 19.94 -8.50
CA GLU A 225 25.87 20.96 -9.26
C GLU A 225 24.53 20.45 -9.80
N TYR A 226 24.51 19.21 -10.33
CA TYR A 226 23.32 18.53 -10.80
C TYR A 226 22.23 18.42 -9.71
N GLY A 227 22.60 17.92 -8.54
CA GLY A 227 21.66 17.78 -7.42
C GLY A 227 21.11 19.13 -6.95
N LYS A 228 21.97 20.15 -6.84
CA LYS A 228 21.59 21.52 -6.45
C LYS A 228 20.64 22.15 -7.45
N ILE A 229 20.85 21.96 -8.75
CA ILE A 229 19.94 22.45 -9.80
C ILE A 229 18.57 21.80 -9.66
N CYS A 230 18.49 20.46 -9.51
CA CYS A 230 17.24 19.74 -9.36
C CYS A 230 16.46 20.21 -8.11
N ILE A 231 17.11 20.27 -6.95
CA ILE A 231 16.50 20.68 -5.68
C ILE A 231 16.03 22.15 -5.71
N ASN A 232 16.82 23.02 -6.32
CA ASN A 232 16.44 24.43 -6.45
C ASN A 232 15.20 24.63 -7.35
N ASN A 233 15.07 23.79 -8.38
CA ASN A 233 13.90 23.81 -9.28
C ASN A 233 12.63 23.29 -8.59
N ASN A 234 12.76 22.22 -7.79
CA ASN A 234 11.64 21.63 -7.05
C ASN A 234 12.12 21.09 -5.69
N PRO A 235 11.76 21.72 -4.57
CA PRO A 235 12.17 21.29 -3.23
C PRO A 235 11.82 19.87 -2.86
N MET A 236 10.78 19.26 -3.46
CA MET A 236 10.43 17.84 -3.24
C MET A 236 11.57 16.87 -3.57
N PHE A 237 12.53 17.29 -4.43
CA PHE A 237 13.72 16.47 -4.70
C PHE A 237 14.63 16.30 -3.49
N ALA A 238 14.48 17.14 -2.44
CA ALA A 238 15.22 17.01 -1.19
C ALA A 238 14.47 16.21 -0.12
N ASP A 239 13.21 15.82 -0.38
CA ASP A 239 12.42 15.04 0.58
C ASP A 239 13.12 13.71 0.91
N PRO A 240 13.04 13.23 2.16
CA PRO A 240 13.69 11.99 2.54
C PRO A 240 12.99 10.78 1.91
N VAL A 241 13.79 9.80 1.52
CA VAL A 241 13.28 8.49 1.10
C VAL A 241 12.53 7.83 2.26
N PRO A 242 11.28 7.33 2.09
CA PRO A 242 10.39 6.91 3.17
C PRO A 242 10.72 5.53 3.78
N LEU A 243 11.98 5.17 3.92
CA LEU A 243 12.43 3.85 4.42
C LEU A 243 11.78 3.46 5.76
N LYS A 244 11.65 4.42 6.68
CA LYS A 244 11.07 4.18 8.01
C LYS A 244 9.56 3.90 8.01
N TYR A 245 8.90 4.13 6.87
CA TYR A 245 7.46 3.96 6.72
C TYR A 245 7.08 2.75 5.86
N ILE A 246 8.08 2.01 5.37
CA ILE A 246 7.82 0.75 4.66
C ILE A 246 7.09 -0.19 5.63
N PRO A 247 5.93 -0.76 5.21
CA PRO A 247 5.13 -1.62 6.08
C PRO A 247 5.89 -2.85 6.57
N VAL A 248 5.57 -3.30 7.78
CA VAL A 248 6.20 -4.52 8.37
C VAL A 248 5.91 -5.78 7.57
N GLU A 249 4.85 -5.77 6.78
CA GLU A 249 4.45 -6.82 5.85
C GLU A 249 5.34 -6.88 4.60
N ALA A 250 6.19 -5.87 4.33
CA ALA A 250 7.05 -5.85 3.16
C ALA A 250 8.19 -6.86 3.25
N ARG A 251 8.40 -7.62 2.17
CA ARG A 251 9.52 -8.58 2.01
C ARG A 251 10.22 -8.34 0.67
N ASN A 252 11.47 -8.75 0.58
CA ASN A 252 12.27 -8.64 -0.64
C ASN A 252 12.27 -7.19 -1.17
N VAL A 253 12.44 -6.23 -0.26
CA VAL A 253 12.37 -4.81 -0.58
C VAL A 253 13.52 -4.40 -1.48
N GLY A 254 13.21 -3.98 -2.70
CA GLY A 254 14.14 -3.33 -3.62
C GLY A 254 14.01 -1.81 -3.54
N VAL A 255 15.14 -1.10 -3.57
CA VAL A 255 15.17 0.36 -3.72
C VAL A 255 16.17 0.69 -4.81
N ARG A 256 15.75 1.48 -5.78
CA ARG A 256 16.62 1.92 -6.87
C ARG A 256 16.29 3.35 -7.29
N TRP A 257 17.23 4.01 -7.95
CA TRP A 257 17.01 5.31 -8.58
C TRP A 257 16.95 5.17 -10.09
N ILE A 258 16.01 5.83 -10.70
CA ILE A 258 15.75 5.86 -12.14
C ILE A 258 15.62 7.31 -12.61
N ASN A 259 15.37 7.49 -13.91
CA ASN A 259 15.12 8.79 -14.54
C ASN A 259 16.23 9.80 -14.19
N GLY A 260 17.44 9.56 -14.63
CA GLY A 260 18.60 10.39 -14.29
C GLY A 260 18.97 10.39 -12.81
N ASN A 261 18.62 9.36 -12.05
CA ASN A 261 18.78 9.26 -10.59
C ASN A 261 18.02 10.35 -9.79
N VAL A 262 16.87 10.80 -10.27
CA VAL A 262 16.06 11.80 -9.56
C VAL A 262 14.67 11.28 -9.16
N HIS A 263 14.45 9.98 -9.30
CA HIS A 263 13.26 9.30 -8.76
C HIS A 263 13.70 8.00 -8.08
N TYR A 264 13.34 7.82 -6.81
CA TYR A 264 13.45 6.50 -6.20
C TYR A 264 12.28 5.62 -6.62
N VAL A 265 12.52 4.33 -6.71
CA VAL A 265 11.50 3.30 -6.89
C VAL A 265 11.66 2.29 -5.78
N PHE A 266 10.56 2.01 -5.10
CA PHE A 266 10.41 0.85 -4.24
C PHE A 266 9.64 -0.24 -4.95
N ASP A 267 10.10 -1.47 -4.81
CA ASP A 267 9.31 -2.67 -5.06
C ASP A 267 9.44 -3.63 -3.89
N TYR A 268 8.34 -4.30 -3.53
CA TYR A 268 8.35 -5.32 -2.49
C TYR A 268 7.21 -6.33 -2.68
N THR A 269 7.36 -7.49 -2.04
CA THR A 269 6.30 -8.49 -1.93
C THR A 269 5.60 -8.32 -0.59
N VAL A 270 4.28 -8.34 -0.58
CA VAL A 270 3.49 -8.31 0.66
C VAL A 270 3.49 -9.69 1.31
N ALA A 271 3.63 -9.74 2.63
CA ALA A 271 3.54 -10.97 3.43
C ALA A 271 2.58 -10.77 4.61
N GLU A 272 2.26 -11.84 5.31
CA GLU A 272 1.48 -11.75 6.54
C GLU A 272 2.37 -11.34 7.73
N GLY A 273 2.02 -10.23 8.37
CA GLY A 273 2.63 -9.77 9.61
C GLY A 273 4.14 -9.55 9.58
N GLU A 274 4.78 -9.67 10.73
CA GLU A 274 6.22 -9.50 10.90
C GLU A 274 7.03 -10.69 10.35
N PRO A 275 8.31 -10.47 9.97
CA PRO A 275 9.19 -11.58 9.61
C PRO A 275 9.33 -12.59 10.73
N VAL A 276 9.24 -13.87 10.40
CA VAL A 276 9.37 -14.97 11.36
C VAL A 276 10.79 -15.52 11.33
N GLY A 277 11.41 -15.66 12.50
CA GLY A 277 12.73 -16.25 12.68
C GLY A 277 12.73 -17.39 13.71
N ASN A 278 13.61 -18.36 13.54
CA ASN A 278 13.84 -19.37 14.58
C ASN A 278 14.80 -18.84 15.66
N PHE A 279 14.31 -17.93 16.48
CA PHE A 279 15.10 -17.27 17.54
C PHE A 279 15.43 -18.17 18.73
N ASN A 280 14.90 -19.41 18.76
CA ASN A 280 15.26 -20.44 19.75
C ASN A 280 16.43 -21.32 19.32
N MET A 281 16.88 -21.22 18.07
CA MET A 281 18.02 -21.98 17.59
C MET A 281 19.27 -21.64 18.42
N GLU A 282 19.98 -22.66 18.91
CA GLU A 282 21.25 -22.47 19.61
C GLU A 282 22.32 -21.94 18.67
N MET A 283 23.01 -20.89 19.10
CA MET A 283 24.06 -20.24 18.35
C MET A 283 25.42 -20.79 18.78
N PRO A 284 26.23 -21.31 17.84
CA PRO A 284 27.60 -21.71 18.14
C PRO A 284 28.46 -20.49 18.52
N GLY A 285 29.48 -20.73 19.31
CA GLY A 285 30.49 -19.75 19.66
C GLY A 285 30.51 -19.36 21.15
N PRO A 286 31.43 -18.44 21.55
CA PRO A 286 31.73 -18.15 22.99
C PRO A 286 30.54 -17.66 23.79
N ARG A 287 29.55 -17.02 23.17
CA ARG A 287 28.36 -16.52 23.84
C ARG A 287 27.31 -17.61 24.10
N GLY A 288 27.28 -18.66 23.30
CA GLY A 288 26.26 -19.73 23.39
C GLY A 288 24.82 -19.20 23.42
N GLY A 289 23.85 -20.05 23.77
CA GLY A 289 22.43 -19.73 23.87
C GLY A 289 21.76 -19.36 22.53
N SER A 290 20.53 -18.92 22.59
CA SER A 290 19.74 -18.49 21.44
C SER A 290 19.55 -16.96 21.40
N PHE A 291 18.99 -16.41 20.33
CA PHE A 291 18.61 -14.99 20.27
C PHE A 291 17.61 -14.63 21.38
N ASN A 292 16.63 -15.50 21.65
CA ASN A 292 15.66 -15.29 22.72
C ASN A 292 16.31 -15.25 24.10
N THR A 293 17.26 -16.14 24.40
CA THR A 293 17.96 -16.10 25.69
C THR A 293 18.87 -14.89 25.85
N ARG A 294 19.35 -14.30 24.74
CA ARG A 294 20.14 -13.06 24.76
C ARG A 294 19.28 -11.81 24.93
N TYR A 295 18.06 -11.82 24.39
CA TYR A 295 17.13 -10.68 24.47
C TYR A 295 16.35 -10.65 25.78
N PHE A 296 15.75 -11.77 26.17
CA PHE A 296 14.92 -11.87 27.39
C PHE A 296 15.76 -12.18 28.66
N GLY A 297 16.99 -12.58 28.48
CA GLY A 297 17.83 -13.03 29.59
C GLY A 297 17.63 -14.52 29.94
N LYS A 298 18.31 -14.94 31.03
CA LYS A 298 18.22 -16.30 31.60
C LYS A 298 17.49 -16.22 32.91
N LEU A 299 16.72 -17.26 33.24
CA LEU A 299 16.14 -17.38 34.57
C LEU A 299 17.27 -17.60 35.58
N GLU A 300 17.43 -16.65 36.49
CA GLU A 300 18.36 -16.69 37.61
C GLU A 300 17.60 -16.70 38.94
N GLY A 301 18.26 -17.04 40.02
CA GLY A 301 17.64 -17.07 41.36
C GLY A 301 16.84 -18.32 41.69
N VAL A 302 16.92 -19.36 40.85
CA VAL A 302 16.35 -20.68 41.13
C VAL A 302 17.44 -21.73 41.30
N THR A 303 17.16 -22.77 42.09
CA THR A 303 18.10 -23.88 42.33
C THR A 303 18.38 -24.66 41.03
N SER A 304 19.52 -25.37 40.99
CA SER A 304 19.87 -26.23 39.84
C SER A 304 18.85 -27.33 39.61
N GLU A 305 18.25 -27.87 40.69
CA GLU A 305 17.17 -28.84 40.59
C GLU A 305 15.94 -28.25 39.92
N THR A 306 15.50 -27.05 40.32
CA THR A 306 14.38 -26.35 39.71
C THR A 306 14.65 -26.04 38.22
N LYS A 307 15.87 -25.68 37.86
CA LYS A 307 16.27 -25.49 36.46
C LYS A 307 16.09 -26.76 35.65
N GLN A 308 16.53 -27.90 36.17
CA GLN A 308 16.41 -29.17 35.48
C GLN A 308 14.94 -29.57 35.28
N ILE A 309 14.12 -29.45 36.32
CA ILE A 309 12.67 -29.70 36.24
C ILE A 309 12.02 -28.78 35.20
N ALA A 310 12.38 -27.49 35.18
CA ALA A 310 11.85 -26.54 34.22
C ALA A 310 12.22 -26.90 32.77
N ILE A 311 13.45 -27.33 32.52
CA ILE A 311 13.90 -27.78 31.19
C ILE A 311 13.10 -29.03 30.71
N GLU A 312 12.89 -29.99 31.59
CA GLU A 312 12.15 -31.22 31.30
C GLU A 312 10.67 -30.89 30.98
N ALA A 313 10.04 -30.10 31.85
CA ALA A 313 8.65 -29.70 31.68
C ALA A 313 8.46 -28.87 30.40
N GLN A 314 9.34 -27.93 30.09
CA GLN A 314 9.30 -27.11 28.85
C GLN A 314 9.34 -28.00 27.62
N LYS A 315 10.24 -29.01 27.57
CA LYS A 315 10.35 -29.93 26.39
C LYS A 315 9.03 -30.62 26.07
N LEU A 316 8.25 -30.97 27.12
CA LEU A 316 6.95 -31.62 26.94
C LEU A 316 5.87 -30.69 26.35
N THR A 317 6.05 -29.38 26.48
CA THR A 317 5.06 -28.39 25.99
C THR A 317 5.22 -28.05 24.50
N GLY A 318 6.34 -28.37 23.89
CA GLY A 318 6.68 -27.95 22.53
C GLY A 318 6.95 -26.43 22.38
N LYS A 319 6.91 -25.66 23.47
CA LYS A 319 7.15 -24.21 23.49
C LYS A 319 8.62 -23.90 23.77
N SER A 320 9.05 -22.68 23.44
CA SER A 320 10.34 -22.19 23.90
C SER A 320 10.37 -21.99 25.42
N MET A 321 11.55 -22.04 26.03
CA MET A 321 11.72 -21.75 27.46
C MET A 321 11.14 -20.38 27.85
N HIS A 322 11.37 -19.37 27.01
CA HIS A 322 10.82 -18.04 27.19
C HIS A 322 9.27 -18.06 27.23
N GLN A 323 8.63 -18.59 26.21
CA GLN A 323 7.16 -18.64 26.13
C GLN A 323 6.54 -19.42 27.29
N TRP A 324 7.14 -20.55 27.63
CA TRP A 324 6.65 -21.38 28.72
C TRP A 324 6.80 -20.72 30.10
N LEU A 325 7.94 -20.07 30.36
CA LEU A 325 8.15 -19.34 31.62
C LEU A 325 7.27 -18.10 31.75
N ASP A 326 7.11 -17.33 30.68
CA ASP A 326 6.23 -16.15 30.66
C ASP A 326 4.79 -16.54 31.00
N GLU A 327 4.27 -17.60 30.38
CA GLU A 327 2.94 -18.13 30.67
C GLU A 327 2.76 -18.58 32.12
N ILE A 328 3.74 -19.31 32.67
CA ILE A 328 3.64 -19.81 34.04
C ILE A 328 3.72 -18.67 35.06
N ILE A 329 4.69 -17.78 34.88
CA ILE A 329 4.88 -16.67 35.82
C ILE A 329 3.65 -15.76 35.82
N LYS A 330 3.12 -15.46 34.60
CA LYS A 330 1.92 -14.66 34.44
C LYS A 330 0.70 -15.31 35.11
N ARG A 331 0.47 -16.59 34.83
CA ARG A 331 -0.64 -17.36 35.43
C ARG A 331 -0.56 -17.39 36.94
N GLU A 332 0.59 -17.72 37.54
CA GLU A 332 0.75 -17.81 38.98
C GLU A 332 0.67 -16.42 39.64
N SER A 333 1.23 -15.39 39.00
CA SER A 333 1.11 -14.01 39.48
C SER A 333 -0.34 -13.54 39.54
N GLU A 334 -1.12 -13.82 38.48
CA GLU A 334 -2.55 -13.48 38.45
C GLU A 334 -3.36 -14.19 39.55
N ILE A 335 -3.04 -15.46 39.84
CA ILE A 335 -3.68 -16.21 40.93
C ILE A 335 -3.41 -15.55 42.26
N ILE A 336 -2.16 -15.15 42.52
CA ILE A 336 -1.75 -14.49 43.76
C ILE A 336 -2.42 -13.13 43.91
N LEU A 337 -2.41 -12.33 42.83
CA LEU A 337 -3.02 -11.00 42.83
C LEU A 337 -4.55 -11.02 43.03
N LYS A 338 -5.22 -12.10 42.58
CA LYS A 338 -6.65 -12.30 42.82
C LYS A 338 -6.99 -12.73 44.24
N LYS A 339 -6.06 -13.41 44.94
CA LYS A 339 -6.25 -13.84 46.32
C LYS A 339 -5.93 -12.73 47.36
N GLY A 340 -5.23 -11.67 46.92
CA GLY A 340 -4.87 -10.54 47.78
C GLY A 340 -5.83 -9.33 47.66
N LYS A 341 -6.91 -9.48 46.93
CA LYS A 341 -8.07 -8.58 46.89
C LYS A 341 -9.24 -9.24 47.64
#